data_6ff5500cedd65229b8e6ef4391779a23
#
_entry.id   6ff5500cedd65229b8e6ef4391779a23
#
_cell.length_a   1.000
_cell.length_b   1.000
_cell.length_c   1.000
_cell.angle_alpha   90.00
_cell.angle_beta   90.00
_cell.angle_gamma   90.00
#
_symmetry.space_group_name_H-M   'P 1'
#
loop_
_entity.id
_entity.type
_entity.pdbx_description
1 polymer ?
#
loop_
_entity_poly.entity_id
_entity_poly.type
_entity_poly.pdbx_seq_one_letter_code
_entity_poly.pdbx_strand_id
1 'polypeptide(L)'
;TSSSILRSTDLPNVSEVLEEPLKPSDPATSELVTTDPAVTKPKPKEVPISDLSDVELANKIRQLLQIQTAEKSFVNNISNRGIKLNNRDSRWGIIDETDMTHFHEMVSHMAQNFPFELDDFQKRSIVHLERGESVYVCAHTSAGKTVVADYAISLCQQHMTKCIYTSPVKALSNQKYHDFKQKYEDVGIVTGDVSVNPTAGTLIMTTEILREMLYNGSDVIRDVEWVVFDEAHYINDSDRGVVWEESIILMPDHINMIFLSATTPNVQDIADWIGRTKQKKVYIMETQLRPVPLQYDLIYENKVTTVHVCLFFEL
;
A
#
# COMPACT_ATOMS: atom_id res chain seq x y z
N THR A 1 33.17 31.38 42.02
CA THR A 1 34.37 31.94 41.39
C THR A 1 34.40 31.54 39.92
N SER A 2 34.14 32.54 39.05
CA SER A 2 34.67 32.82 37.71
C SER A 2 34.47 31.72 36.65
N SER A 3 33.47 31.82 35.82
CA SER A 3 33.26 32.48 34.50
C SER A 3 34.52 32.51 33.60
N SER A 4 34.43 31.81 32.47
CA SER A 4 34.97 32.26 31.21
C SER A 4 34.15 31.78 30.03
N ILE A 5 33.52 32.75 29.44
CA ILE A 5 32.88 32.78 28.11
C ILE A 5 33.99 32.70 27.06
N LEU A 6 33.86 31.79 26.09
CA LEU A 6 34.56 31.92 24.82
C LEU A 6 33.54 32.08 23.70
N ARG A 7 33.60 33.23 23.06
CA ARG A 7 32.84 33.69 21.91
C ARG A 7 33.31 33.00 20.63
N SER A 8 32.30 32.78 19.77
CA SER A 8 32.41 32.51 18.34
C SER A 8 33.36 33.52 17.63
N THR A 9 34.10 33.06 16.66
CA THR A 9 34.37 33.59 15.33
C THR A 9 35.43 32.69 14.70
N ASP A 10 35.08 32.21 13.53
CA ASP A 10 35.93 31.98 12.34
C ASP A 10 35.52 30.69 11.60
N LEU A 11 34.57 30.87 10.69
CA LEU A 11 34.39 30.00 9.53
C LEU A 11 34.67 30.87 8.29
N PRO A 12 35.59 30.48 7.41
CA PRO A 12 35.81 31.19 6.17
C PRO A 12 34.74 30.88 5.14
N ASN A 13 34.32 31.94 4.50
CA ASN A 13 33.43 32.05 3.37
C ASN A 13 34.06 31.42 2.12
N VAL A 14 33.43 30.47 1.49
CA VAL A 14 33.81 29.94 0.16
C VAL A 14 32.70 30.27 -0.82
N SER A 15 32.79 31.49 -1.34
CA SER A 15 32.19 31.87 -2.61
C SER A 15 33.35 32.33 -3.52
N GLU A 16 33.29 31.87 -4.77
CA GLU A 16 34.15 32.15 -5.90
C GLU A 16 35.09 31.02 -6.36
N VAL A 17 34.57 30.18 -7.28
CA VAL A 17 35.37 29.83 -8.47
C VAL A 17 34.42 29.88 -9.68
N LEU A 18 34.77 30.78 -10.56
CA LEU A 18 34.09 31.21 -11.77
C LEU A 18 34.11 30.13 -12.88
N GLU A 19 33.12 30.21 -13.70
CA GLU A 19 32.90 29.60 -15.00
C GLU A 19 34.02 29.88 -16.02
N GLU A 20 34.35 28.89 -16.83
CA GLU A 20 34.76 29.12 -18.22
C GLU A 20 34.18 28.01 -19.15
N PRO A 21 33.66 28.39 -20.33
CA PRO A 21 32.99 27.45 -21.25
C PRO A 21 33.99 26.87 -22.26
N LEU A 22 33.94 25.55 -22.44
CA LEU A 22 34.65 24.85 -23.52
C LEU A 22 33.92 25.02 -24.84
N LYS A 23 34.64 25.54 -25.85
CA LYS A 23 34.23 25.67 -27.26
C LYS A 23 34.19 24.31 -27.97
N PRO A 24 33.33 24.17 -29.00
CA PRO A 24 33.23 22.94 -29.79
C PRO A 24 34.33 22.83 -30.85
N SER A 25 34.87 21.64 -31.02
CA SER A 25 35.73 21.25 -32.13
C SER A 25 34.92 20.64 -33.24
N ASP A 26 35.08 21.15 -34.44
CA ASP A 26 34.48 20.80 -35.71
C ASP A 26 35.04 19.49 -36.35
N PRO A 27 34.49 19.03 -37.47
CA PRO A 27 34.22 17.63 -37.74
C PRO A 27 35.22 16.97 -38.71
N ALA A 28 35.32 15.67 -38.64
CA ALA A 28 35.98 14.88 -39.69
C ALA A 28 34.98 13.97 -40.40
N THR A 29 34.83 14.23 -41.67
CA THR A 29 34.22 13.48 -42.77
C THR A 29 34.49 11.98 -42.76
N SER A 30 33.44 11.17 -42.99
CA SER A 30 33.49 9.94 -43.78
C SER A 30 32.11 9.54 -44.31
N GLU A 31 32.01 9.62 -45.58
CA GLU A 31 31.35 8.87 -46.64
C GLU A 31 30.05 8.11 -46.41
N LEU A 32 29.15 8.50 -47.29
CA LEU A 32 27.93 7.89 -47.83
C LEU A 32 27.88 6.35 -47.84
N VAL A 33 26.83 5.81 -47.30
CA VAL A 33 26.17 4.61 -47.80
C VAL A 33 24.67 4.93 -47.94
N THR A 34 24.25 4.96 -49.18
CA THR A 34 22.85 5.10 -49.63
C THR A 34 22.09 3.83 -49.32
N THR A 35 21.01 3.92 -48.50
CA THR A 35 19.94 2.93 -48.48
C THR A 35 18.60 3.62 -48.66
N ASP A 36 17.77 3.00 -49.48
CA ASP A 36 16.49 3.44 -50.04
C ASP A 36 15.49 3.97 -49.00
N PRO A 37 14.62 4.92 -49.39
CA PRO A 37 13.57 5.44 -48.50
C PRO A 37 12.45 4.42 -48.37
N ALA A 38 12.31 3.84 -47.18
CA ALA A 38 11.14 3.08 -46.81
C ALA A 38 9.90 3.99 -46.84
N VAL A 39 8.94 3.61 -47.68
CA VAL A 39 7.61 4.23 -47.81
C VAL A 39 6.90 4.19 -46.46
N THR A 40 6.91 5.28 -45.75
CA THR A 40 6.05 5.48 -44.55
C THR A 40 4.62 5.67 -45.03
N LYS A 41 3.77 4.68 -44.76
CA LYS A 41 2.30 4.81 -44.85
C LYS A 41 1.86 5.98 -43.96
N PRO A 42 0.99 6.89 -44.45
CA PRO A 42 0.49 7.99 -43.66
C PRO A 42 -0.29 7.42 -42.47
N LYS A 43 0.02 7.89 -41.26
CA LYS A 43 -0.80 7.61 -40.06
C LYS A 43 -2.23 8.11 -40.34
N PRO A 44 -3.28 7.33 -39.99
CA PRO A 44 -4.65 7.80 -40.10
C PRO A 44 -4.80 9.07 -39.27
N LYS A 45 -5.40 10.12 -39.82
CA LYS A 45 -5.74 11.33 -39.09
C LYS A 45 -6.71 10.94 -37.95
N GLU A 46 -6.31 11.14 -36.70
CA GLU A 46 -7.23 10.98 -35.56
C GLU A 46 -8.32 12.04 -35.69
N VAL A 47 -9.57 11.59 -35.77
CA VAL A 47 -10.74 12.46 -35.73
C VAL A 47 -10.84 13.03 -34.31
N PRO A 48 -11.00 14.37 -34.15
CA PRO A 48 -11.20 14.98 -32.82
C PRO A 48 -12.38 14.33 -32.11
N ILE A 49 -12.28 14.17 -30.80
CA ILE A 49 -13.30 13.50 -29.96
C ILE A 49 -14.65 14.25 -30.06
N SER A 50 -14.62 15.57 -30.34
CA SER A 50 -15.81 16.42 -30.55
C SER A 50 -16.67 16.03 -31.74
N ASP A 51 -16.12 15.30 -32.72
CA ASP A 51 -16.78 15.00 -34.00
C ASP A 51 -17.29 13.56 -34.09
N LEU A 52 -17.19 12.81 -33.00
CA LEU A 52 -17.65 11.41 -32.90
C LEU A 52 -19.11 11.36 -32.44
N SER A 53 -19.91 10.51 -33.07
CA SER A 53 -21.26 10.20 -32.56
C SER A 53 -21.19 9.46 -31.23
N ASP A 54 -22.25 9.54 -30.44
CA ASP A 54 -22.33 8.88 -29.10
C ASP A 54 -22.00 7.38 -29.17
N VAL A 55 -22.39 6.71 -30.27
CA VAL A 55 -22.11 5.28 -30.49
C VAL A 55 -20.64 5.02 -30.82
N GLU A 56 -20.02 5.89 -31.61
CA GLU A 56 -18.60 5.78 -31.97
C GLU A 56 -17.70 6.09 -30.76
N LEU A 57 -18.08 7.08 -29.94
CA LEU A 57 -17.39 7.39 -28.69
C LEU A 57 -17.46 6.23 -27.71
N ALA A 58 -18.63 5.63 -27.51
CA ALA A 58 -18.82 4.47 -26.65
C ALA A 58 -18.01 3.26 -27.14
N ASN A 59 -17.94 3.03 -28.44
CA ASN A 59 -17.15 1.96 -29.02
C ASN A 59 -15.64 2.21 -28.90
N LYS A 60 -15.18 3.44 -29.06
CA LYS A 60 -13.77 3.82 -28.86
C LYS A 60 -13.33 3.66 -27.40
N ILE A 61 -14.20 4.02 -26.46
CA ILE A 61 -13.98 3.79 -25.01
C ILE A 61 -13.91 2.29 -24.71
N ARG A 62 -14.85 1.48 -25.23
CA ARG A 62 -14.81 0.01 -25.07
C ARG A 62 -13.52 -0.59 -25.65
N GLN A 63 -13.08 -0.11 -26.81
CA GLN A 63 -11.81 -0.54 -27.41
C GLN A 63 -10.60 -0.19 -26.53
N LEU A 64 -10.54 1.01 -25.96
CA LEU A 64 -9.48 1.41 -25.02
C LEU A 64 -9.49 0.58 -23.75
N LEU A 65 -10.66 0.29 -23.17
CA LEU A 65 -10.81 -0.58 -22.02
C LEU A 65 -10.41 -2.03 -22.32
N GLN A 66 -10.74 -2.54 -23.52
CA GLN A 66 -10.29 -3.86 -23.98
C GLN A 66 -8.80 -3.95 -24.19
N ILE A 67 -8.15 -2.87 -24.71
CA ILE A 67 -6.69 -2.79 -24.86
C ILE A 67 -6.03 -2.85 -23.46
N GLN A 68 -6.51 -2.09 -22.48
CA GLN A 68 -6.00 -2.16 -21.12
C GLN A 68 -6.18 -3.54 -20.48
N THR A 69 -7.29 -4.22 -20.77
CA THR A 69 -7.54 -5.60 -20.29
C THR A 69 -6.63 -6.59 -21.01
N ALA A 70 -6.38 -6.39 -22.32
CA ALA A 70 -5.46 -7.20 -23.11
C ALA A 70 -4.00 -6.99 -22.68
N GLU A 71 -3.60 -5.76 -22.37
CA GLU A 71 -2.27 -5.45 -21.82
C GLU A 71 -2.07 -6.11 -20.44
N LYS A 72 -3.08 -6.06 -19.56
CA LYS A 72 -3.05 -6.80 -18.30
C LYS A 72 -2.93 -8.31 -18.49
N SER A 73 -3.65 -8.88 -19.46
CA SER A 73 -3.55 -10.31 -19.80
C SER A 73 -2.20 -10.65 -20.45
N PHE A 74 -1.60 -9.71 -21.19
CA PHE A 74 -0.28 -9.88 -21.81
C PHE A 74 0.84 -9.80 -20.76
N VAL A 75 0.77 -8.86 -19.81
CA VAL A 75 1.69 -8.76 -18.66
C VAL A 75 1.58 -10.00 -17.78
N ASN A 76 0.38 -10.48 -17.49
CA ASN A 76 0.17 -11.75 -16.76
C ASN A 76 0.73 -12.97 -17.53
N ASN A 77 0.64 -12.99 -18.87
CA ASN A 77 1.20 -14.04 -19.69
C ASN A 77 2.75 -13.97 -19.78
N ILE A 78 3.35 -12.77 -19.72
CA ILE A 78 4.81 -12.60 -19.63
C ILE A 78 5.32 -13.03 -18.26
N SER A 79 4.64 -12.65 -17.19
CA SER A 79 4.95 -13.13 -15.82
C SER A 79 4.86 -14.65 -15.71
N ASN A 80 3.92 -15.27 -16.41
CA ASN A 80 3.78 -16.74 -16.44
C ASN A 80 4.79 -17.46 -17.38
N ARG A 81 5.51 -16.76 -18.25
CA ARG A 81 6.52 -17.35 -19.15
C ARG A 81 7.97 -17.17 -18.70
N GLY A 82 8.22 -16.29 -17.74
CA GLY A 82 9.54 -16.05 -17.17
C GLY A 82 9.74 -16.82 -15.87
N ILE A 83 10.51 -17.90 -15.93
CA ILE A 83 11.02 -18.69 -14.81
C ILE A 83 9.97 -19.64 -14.20
N LYS A 84 9.92 -20.84 -14.72
CA LYS A 84 9.51 -22.01 -13.95
C LYS A 84 10.52 -22.23 -12.83
N LEU A 85 10.37 -21.55 -11.72
CA LEU A 85 10.86 -22.02 -10.45
C LEU A 85 9.95 -23.19 -10.04
N ASN A 86 10.42 -24.40 -10.29
CA ASN A 86 9.86 -25.63 -9.75
C ASN A 86 10.02 -25.61 -8.22
N ASN A 87 9.17 -24.91 -7.53
CA ASN A 87 8.92 -25.10 -6.09
C ASN A 87 7.57 -24.46 -5.74
N ARG A 88 6.46 -25.18 -6.00
CA ARG A 88 5.12 -24.79 -5.57
C ARG A 88 4.96 -24.81 -4.04
N ASP A 89 5.91 -25.33 -3.29
CA ASP A 89 5.83 -25.52 -1.84
C ASP A 89 6.53 -24.41 -1.02
N SER A 90 7.04 -23.34 -1.65
CA SER A 90 7.80 -22.30 -0.95
C SER A 90 7.23 -20.89 -1.12
N ARG A 91 5.94 -20.70 -1.35
CA ARG A 91 5.34 -19.37 -1.33
C ARG A 91 5.18 -18.90 0.11
N TRP A 92 5.59 -17.66 0.33
CA TRP A 92 5.47 -17.00 1.63
C TRP A 92 4.13 -16.26 1.78
N GLY A 93 3.55 -15.80 0.66
CA GLY A 93 2.20 -15.23 0.58
C GLY A 93 1.18 -16.33 0.33
N ILE A 94 0.27 -16.56 1.28
CA ILE A 94 -0.73 -17.65 1.23
C ILE A 94 -2.13 -17.03 1.21
N ILE A 95 -2.89 -17.32 0.15
CA ILE A 95 -4.32 -16.95 0.12
C ILE A 95 -5.06 -17.90 1.05
N ASP A 96 -5.81 -17.34 2.00
CA ASP A 96 -6.63 -18.11 2.93
C ASP A 96 -8.10 -18.05 2.50
N GLU A 97 -8.63 -19.23 2.14
CA GLU A 97 -10.03 -19.46 1.78
C GLU A 97 -10.72 -20.39 2.78
N THR A 98 -10.19 -20.51 3.99
CA THR A 98 -10.73 -21.39 5.03
C THR A 98 -12.19 -21.03 5.33
N ASP A 99 -13.05 -22.05 5.41
CA ASP A 99 -14.44 -21.89 5.82
C ASP A 99 -14.53 -21.46 7.30
N MET A 100 -15.32 -20.43 7.57
CA MET A 100 -15.48 -19.85 8.90
C MET A 100 -16.74 -20.32 9.63
N THR A 101 -17.39 -21.39 9.16
CA THR A 101 -18.59 -21.98 9.81
C THR A 101 -18.32 -22.33 11.28
N HIS A 102 -17.10 -22.79 11.60
CA HIS A 102 -16.67 -23.17 12.95
C HIS A 102 -15.77 -22.12 13.64
N PHE A 103 -15.93 -20.83 13.27
CA PHE A 103 -15.11 -19.75 13.80
C PHE A 103 -15.00 -19.72 15.33
N HIS A 104 -16.13 -19.89 16.04
CA HIS A 104 -16.16 -19.88 17.52
C HIS A 104 -15.46 -21.08 18.17
N GLU A 105 -15.29 -22.18 17.45
CA GLU A 105 -14.48 -23.31 17.92
C GLU A 105 -12.99 -23.04 17.73
N MET A 106 -12.63 -22.29 16.67
CA MET A 106 -11.24 -21.90 16.37
C MET A 106 -10.74 -20.79 17.31
N VAL A 107 -11.64 -19.85 17.69
CA VAL A 107 -11.36 -18.75 18.60
C VAL A 107 -12.37 -18.78 19.74
N SER A 108 -12.04 -19.56 20.79
CA SER A 108 -12.94 -19.76 21.94
C SER A 108 -13.04 -18.54 22.84
N HIS A 109 -11.99 -17.72 22.92
CA HIS A 109 -11.92 -16.52 23.74
C HIS A 109 -11.41 -15.36 22.91
N MET A 110 -12.33 -14.55 22.41
CA MET A 110 -11.98 -13.36 21.64
C MET A 110 -11.44 -12.25 22.53
N ALA A 111 -10.39 -11.56 22.07
CA ALA A 111 -9.85 -10.38 22.73
C ALA A 111 -10.86 -9.22 22.77
N GLN A 112 -11.75 -9.15 21.78
CA GLN A 112 -12.82 -8.17 21.69
C GLN A 112 -14.08 -8.79 21.10
N ASN A 113 -15.25 -8.46 21.66
CA ASN A 113 -16.54 -8.79 21.08
C ASN A 113 -17.07 -7.61 20.26
N PHE A 114 -17.64 -7.90 19.10
CA PHE A 114 -18.25 -6.89 18.24
C PHE A 114 -19.77 -6.94 18.32
N PRO A 115 -20.49 -5.81 18.27
CA PRO A 115 -21.96 -5.74 18.37
C PRO A 115 -22.65 -6.14 17.06
N PHE A 116 -21.91 -6.63 16.06
CA PHE A 116 -22.37 -7.04 14.74
C PHE A 116 -21.71 -8.37 14.35
N GLU A 117 -22.28 -9.04 13.37
CA GLU A 117 -21.67 -10.24 12.80
C GLU A 117 -20.46 -9.87 11.94
N LEU A 118 -19.35 -10.59 12.12
CA LEU A 118 -18.12 -10.41 11.38
C LEU A 118 -18.25 -11.06 10.00
N ASP A 119 -17.72 -10.40 8.98
CA ASP A 119 -17.54 -10.97 7.65
C ASP A 119 -16.48 -12.09 7.65
N ASP A 120 -16.52 -13.00 6.70
CA ASP A 120 -15.59 -14.12 6.63
C ASP A 120 -14.13 -13.70 6.57
N PHE A 121 -13.80 -12.64 5.81
CA PHE A 121 -12.42 -12.14 5.77
C PHE A 121 -11.95 -11.56 7.11
N GLN A 122 -12.87 -10.98 7.90
CA GLN A 122 -12.58 -10.50 9.25
C GLN A 122 -12.37 -11.68 10.21
N LYS A 123 -13.24 -12.69 10.14
CA LYS A 123 -13.11 -13.94 10.93
C LYS A 123 -11.78 -14.63 10.65
N ARG A 124 -11.40 -14.82 9.38
CA ARG A 124 -10.11 -15.40 8.96
C ARG A 124 -8.94 -14.58 9.51
N SER A 125 -9.00 -13.24 9.35
CA SER A 125 -7.95 -12.36 9.87
C SER A 125 -7.77 -12.55 11.38
N ILE A 126 -8.85 -12.57 12.15
CA ILE A 126 -8.82 -12.77 13.60
C ILE A 126 -8.17 -14.11 13.98
N VAL A 127 -8.52 -15.21 13.29
CA VAL A 127 -7.89 -16.52 13.53
C VAL A 127 -6.37 -16.47 13.36
N HIS A 128 -5.87 -15.76 12.33
CA HIS A 128 -4.43 -15.61 12.14
C HIS A 128 -3.79 -14.67 13.16
N LEU A 129 -4.48 -13.61 13.58
CA LEU A 129 -4.00 -12.73 14.66
C LEU A 129 -3.82 -13.49 15.97
N GLU A 130 -4.78 -14.34 16.36
CA GLU A 130 -4.68 -15.21 17.54
C GLU A 130 -3.50 -16.20 17.49
N ARG A 131 -3.07 -16.54 16.27
CA ARG A 131 -1.90 -17.40 16.06
C ARG A 131 -0.57 -16.63 15.99
N GLY A 132 -0.59 -15.31 16.10
CA GLY A 132 0.58 -14.47 15.93
C GLY A 132 1.13 -14.47 14.49
N GLU A 133 0.26 -14.56 13.49
CA GLU A 133 0.61 -14.65 12.08
C GLU A 133 0.29 -13.35 11.36
N SER A 134 1.22 -12.87 10.52
CA SER A 134 1.03 -11.65 9.74
C SER A 134 -0.04 -11.82 8.67
N VAL A 135 -0.85 -10.77 8.46
CA VAL A 135 -1.99 -10.79 7.55
C VAL A 135 -1.97 -9.64 6.54
N TYR A 136 -2.44 -9.92 5.33
CA TYR A 136 -2.66 -8.92 4.29
C TYR A 136 -4.14 -8.93 3.90
N VAL A 137 -4.86 -7.88 4.28
CA VAL A 137 -6.29 -7.74 4.05
C VAL A 137 -6.53 -6.87 2.83
N CYS A 138 -7.05 -7.48 1.77
CA CYS A 138 -7.36 -6.84 0.51
C CYS A 138 -8.88 -6.75 0.32
N ALA A 139 -9.45 -5.59 0.63
CA ALA A 139 -10.88 -5.36 0.59
C ALA A 139 -11.20 -3.93 0.14
N HIS A 140 -12.36 -3.75 -0.49
CA HIS A 140 -12.79 -2.43 -0.95
C HIS A 140 -12.93 -1.43 0.21
N THR A 141 -12.98 -0.14 -0.12
CA THR A 141 -13.22 0.93 0.85
C THR A 141 -14.58 0.70 1.52
N SER A 142 -14.66 0.90 2.83
CA SER A 142 -15.85 0.68 3.67
C SER A 142 -16.24 -0.80 3.90
N ALA A 143 -15.40 -1.77 3.52
CA ALA A 143 -15.61 -3.18 3.85
C ALA A 143 -15.39 -3.52 5.34
N GLY A 144 -14.99 -2.56 6.17
CA GLY A 144 -14.74 -2.83 7.59
C GLY A 144 -13.33 -3.36 7.91
N LYS A 145 -12.31 -3.06 7.08
CA LYS A 145 -10.90 -3.45 7.33
C LYS A 145 -10.38 -3.02 8.71
N THR A 146 -10.85 -1.87 9.21
CA THR A 146 -10.46 -1.33 10.53
C THR A 146 -10.78 -2.27 11.70
N VAL A 147 -11.78 -3.15 11.55
CA VAL A 147 -12.12 -4.18 12.54
C VAL A 147 -10.92 -5.08 12.87
N VAL A 148 -10.12 -5.42 11.87
CA VAL A 148 -8.91 -6.25 12.06
C VAL A 148 -7.86 -5.52 12.89
N ALA A 149 -7.70 -4.20 12.66
CA ALA A 149 -6.82 -3.36 13.46
C ALA A 149 -7.35 -3.16 14.90
N ASP A 150 -8.66 -2.94 15.06
CA ASP A 150 -9.32 -2.87 16.38
C ASP A 150 -9.05 -4.14 17.20
N TYR A 151 -9.14 -5.30 16.54
CA TYR A 151 -8.87 -6.57 17.19
C TYR A 151 -7.42 -6.71 17.66
N ALA A 152 -6.46 -6.34 16.80
CA ALA A 152 -5.04 -6.35 17.14
C ALA A 152 -4.72 -5.41 18.31
N ILE A 153 -5.33 -4.22 18.37
CA ILE A 153 -5.20 -3.30 19.50
C ILE A 153 -5.69 -3.96 20.80
N SER A 154 -6.85 -4.61 20.76
CA SER A 154 -7.42 -5.29 21.93
C SER A 154 -6.57 -6.49 22.37
N LEU A 155 -5.98 -7.21 21.42
CA LEU A 155 -5.06 -8.32 21.67
C LEU A 155 -3.79 -7.82 22.38
N CYS A 156 -3.19 -6.72 21.90
CA CYS A 156 -2.05 -6.08 22.56
C CYS A 156 -2.37 -5.63 23.99
N GLN A 157 -3.58 -5.10 24.22
CA GLN A 157 -4.01 -4.72 25.57
C GLN A 157 -4.09 -5.93 26.52
N GLN A 158 -4.58 -7.07 26.03
CA GLN A 158 -4.60 -8.31 26.83
C GLN A 158 -3.19 -8.82 27.13
N HIS A 159 -2.27 -8.72 26.16
CA HIS A 159 -0.88 -9.17 26.31
C HIS A 159 0.01 -8.15 27.03
N MET A 160 -0.50 -6.95 27.35
CA MET A 160 0.27 -5.82 27.88
C MET A 160 1.44 -5.41 26.98
N THR A 161 1.26 -5.53 25.65
CA THR A 161 2.19 -5.15 24.61
C THR A 161 1.72 -3.87 23.91
N LYS A 162 2.46 -3.42 22.89
CA LYS A 162 2.11 -2.21 22.15
C LYS A 162 1.68 -2.52 20.72
N CYS A 163 0.73 -1.72 20.22
CA CYS A 163 0.30 -1.72 18.84
C CYS A 163 0.67 -0.38 18.19
N ILE A 164 1.30 -0.42 17.02
CA ILE A 164 1.52 0.76 16.19
C ILE A 164 0.57 0.72 15.00
N TYR A 165 -0.18 1.80 14.80
CA TYR A 165 -1.04 1.99 13.63
C TYR A 165 -0.46 3.07 12.74
N THR A 166 -0.09 2.72 11.51
CA THR A 166 0.46 3.68 10.56
C THR A 166 -0.50 4.00 9.43
N SER A 167 -0.47 5.24 8.97
CA SER A 167 -1.20 5.67 7.78
C SER A 167 -0.31 6.53 6.86
N PRO A 168 -0.63 6.61 5.55
CA PRO A 168 0.19 7.36 4.61
C PRO A 168 0.11 8.88 4.77
N VAL A 169 -0.90 9.39 5.45
CA VAL A 169 -1.20 10.83 5.48
C VAL A 169 -1.53 11.28 6.90
N LYS A 170 -0.95 12.41 7.34
CA LYS A 170 -1.19 13.01 8.65
C LYS A 170 -2.69 13.20 8.99
N ALA A 171 -3.49 13.61 8.00
CA ALA A 171 -4.93 13.81 8.20
C ALA A 171 -5.64 12.51 8.59
N LEU A 172 -5.28 11.38 7.97
CA LEU A 172 -5.80 10.06 8.32
C LEU A 172 -5.31 9.62 9.70
N SER A 173 -4.04 9.87 10.05
CA SER A 173 -3.52 9.60 11.40
C SER A 173 -4.31 10.36 12.47
N ASN A 174 -4.58 11.65 12.24
CA ASN A 174 -5.38 12.45 13.17
C ASN A 174 -6.82 11.94 13.30
N GLN A 175 -7.46 11.57 12.18
CA GLN A 175 -8.81 10.99 12.21
C GLN A 175 -8.81 9.68 13.02
N LYS A 176 -7.88 8.75 12.73
CA LYS A 176 -7.78 7.48 13.45
C LYS A 176 -7.47 7.67 14.93
N TYR A 177 -6.66 8.68 15.27
CA TYR A 177 -6.41 9.02 16.68
C TYR A 177 -7.71 9.41 17.40
N HIS A 178 -8.55 10.24 16.78
CA HIS A 178 -9.83 10.61 17.38
C HIS A 178 -10.77 9.41 17.49
N ASP A 179 -10.84 8.55 16.46
CA ASP A 179 -11.68 7.36 16.45
C ASP A 179 -11.25 6.38 17.57
N PHE A 180 -9.95 6.09 17.68
CA PHE A 180 -9.44 5.16 18.70
C PHE A 180 -9.47 5.73 20.11
N LYS A 181 -9.27 7.05 20.26
CA LYS A 181 -9.37 7.72 21.56
C LYS A 181 -10.77 7.67 22.18
N GLN A 182 -11.81 7.51 21.37
CA GLN A 182 -13.18 7.27 21.85
C GLN A 182 -13.39 5.84 22.37
N LYS A 183 -12.60 4.88 21.90
CA LYS A 183 -12.73 3.46 22.21
C LYS A 183 -11.76 2.99 23.30
N TYR A 184 -10.54 3.53 23.28
CA TYR A 184 -9.43 3.10 24.12
C TYR A 184 -8.88 4.27 24.94
N GLU A 185 -8.49 3.98 26.20
CA GLU A 185 -7.96 5.00 27.11
C GLU A 185 -6.53 5.38 26.79
N ASP A 186 -5.68 4.37 26.52
CA ASP A 186 -4.24 4.54 26.30
C ASP A 186 -3.89 4.60 24.80
N VAL A 187 -4.13 5.76 24.22
CA VAL A 187 -3.86 6.07 22.81
C VAL A 187 -2.99 7.30 22.70
N GLY A 188 -1.95 7.20 21.86
CA GLY A 188 -1.06 8.30 21.52
C GLY A 188 -1.01 8.54 20.01
N ILE A 189 -0.54 9.72 19.64
CA ILE A 189 -0.27 10.08 18.23
C ILE A 189 1.10 10.73 18.11
N VAL A 190 1.86 10.31 17.09
CA VAL A 190 3.15 10.90 16.75
C VAL A 190 3.18 11.16 15.24
N THR A 191 3.22 12.44 14.88
CA THR A 191 3.36 12.90 13.48
C THR A 191 4.47 13.94 13.45
N GLY A 192 4.87 14.40 12.25
CA GLY A 192 5.90 15.44 12.15
C GLY A 192 5.56 16.73 12.87
N ASP A 193 4.28 17.02 13.14
CA ASP A 193 3.82 18.28 13.72
C ASP A 193 3.24 18.11 15.14
N VAL A 194 2.83 16.91 15.51
CA VAL A 194 2.10 16.63 16.76
C VAL A 194 2.67 15.38 17.43
N SER A 195 2.90 15.49 18.74
CA SER A 195 3.27 14.36 19.58
C SER A 195 2.46 14.42 20.88
N VAL A 196 1.53 13.48 21.06
CA VAL A 196 0.69 13.35 22.24
C VAL A 196 0.79 11.93 22.75
N ASN A 197 1.14 11.75 24.02
CA ASN A 197 1.32 10.46 24.69
C ASN A 197 2.19 9.46 23.87
N PRO A 198 3.47 9.78 23.59
CA PRO A 198 4.32 8.96 22.72
C PRO A 198 4.71 7.60 23.32
N THR A 199 4.36 7.35 24.57
CA THR A 199 4.62 6.08 25.27
C THR A 199 3.40 5.19 25.39
N ALA A 200 2.26 5.61 24.84
CA ALA A 200 0.99 4.87 24.89
C ALA A 200 1.15 3.42 24.39
N GLY A 201 0.26 2.55 24.86
CA GLY A 201 0.14 1.18 24.40
C GLY A 201 -0.34 1.09 22.94
N THR A 202 -1.17 2.05 22.51
CA THR A 202 -1.58 2.18 21.10
C THR A 202 -1.05 3.49 20.53
N LEU A 203 -0.13 3.41 19.56
CA LEU A 203 0.49 4.57 18.93
C LEU A 203 0.04 4.70 17.47
N ILE A 204 -0.50 5.86 17.14
CA ILE A 204 -0.86 6.20 15.76
C ILE A 204 0.21 7.13 15.21
N MET A 205 0.68 6.86 14.00
CA MET A 205 1.72 7.66 13.36
C MET A 205 1.66 7.58 11.84
N THR A 206 2.41 8.42 11.16
CA THR A 206 2.65 8.24 9.73
C THR A 206 3.75 7.19 9.50
N THR A 207 3.76 6.57 8.33
CA THR A 207 4.74 5.51 7.99
C THR A 207 6.16 6.08 7.99
N GLU A 208 6.33 7.35 7.65
CA GLU A 208 7.63 8.04 7.71
C GLU A 208 8.19 8.11 9.14
N ILE A 209 7.32 8.36 10.13
CA ILE A 209 7.72 8.39 11.55
C ILE A 209 8.11 6.99 12.02
N LEU A 210 7.35 5.96 11.65
CA LEU A 210 7.71 4.58 11.96
C LEU A 210 9.10 4.25 11.40
N ARG A 211 9.35 4.57 10.13
CA ARG A 211 10.65 4.36 9.50
C ARG A 211 11.77 5.05 10.27
N GLU A 212 11.58 6.30 10.67
CA GLU A 212 12.57 7.07 11.45
C GLU A 212 12.83 6.42 12.82
N MET A 213 11.79 5.96 13.51
CA MET A 213 11.92 5.24 14.77
C MET A 213 12.69 3.92 14.63
N LEU A 214 12.50 3.20 13.54
CA LEU A 214 13.21 1.97 13.22
C LEU A 214 14.70 2.24 12.94
N TYR A 215 15.02 3.28 12.17
CA TYR A 215 16.42 3.70 11.91
C TYR A 215 17.14 4.13 13.18
N ASN A 216 16.46 4.86 14.06
CA ASN A 216 17.03 5.38 15.30
C ASN A 216 17.09 4.35 16.44
N GLY A 217 16.53 3.13 16.23
CA GLY A 217 16.51 2.07 17.24
C GLY A 217 15.73 2.47 18.50
N SER A 218 14.55 3.10 18.34
CA SER A 218 13.73 3.57 19.44
C SER A 218 13.35 2.44 20.40
N ASP A 219 13.48 2.69 21.71
CA ASP A 219 13.12 1.73 22.77
C ASP A 219 11.63 1.31 22.71
N VAL A 220 10.76 2.19 22.20
CA VAL A 220 9.32 1.89 22.04
C VAL A 220 9.08 0.66 21.17
N ILE A 221 9.93 0.43 20.16
CA ILE A 221 9.81 -0.70 19.20
C ILE A 221 9.98 -2.06 19.89
N ARG A 222 10.70 -2.13 21.03
CA ARG A 222 10.94 -3.40 21.72
C ARG A 222 9.67 -4.04 22.30
N ASP A 223 8.71 -3.22 22.74
CA ASP A 223 7.47 -3.68 23.36
C ASP A 223 6.33 -3.86 22.33
N VAL A 224 6.60 -3.58 21.03
CA VAL A 224 5.60 -3.66 19.97
C VAL A 224 5.39 -5.11 19.56
N GLU A 225 4.16 -5.56 19.57
CA GLU A 225 3.73 -6.88 19.10
C GLU A 225 3.17 -6.80 17.67
N TRP A 226 2.37 -5.76 17.39
CA TRP A 226 1.70 -5.57 16.11
C TRP A 226 1.97 -4.21 15.50
N VAL A 227 2.23 -4.21 14.20
CA VAL A 227 2.26 -3.00 13.38
C VAL A 227 1.20 -3.11 12.28
N VAL A 228 0.29 -2.14 12.25
CA VAL A 228 -0.74 -2.02 11.23
C VAL A 228 -0.30 -1.00 10.18
N PHE A 229 -0.22 -1.44 8.94
CA PHE A 229 0.00 -0.59 7.76
C PHE A 229 -1.35 -0.33 7.08
N ASP A 230 -1.95 0.81 7.36
CA ASP A 230 -3.19 1.22 6.69
C ASP A 230 -2.89 1.80 5.31
N GLU A 231 -3.84 1.59 4.38
CA GLU A 231 -3.72 1.97 2.97
C GLU A 231 -2.41 1.42 2.34
N ALA A 232 -2.12 0.14 2.60
CA ALA A 232 -0.87 -0.51 2.20
C ALA A 232 -0.62 -0.52 0.68
N HIS A 233 -1.63 -0.23 -0.15
CA HIS A 233 -1.47 -0.08 -1.60
C HIS A 233 -0.55 1.09 -2.00
N TYR A 234 -0.26 2.03 -1.09
CA TYR A 234 0.75 3.07 -1.28
C TYR A 234 2.18 2.53 -1.46
N ILE A 235 2.43 1.26 -1.15
CA ILE A 235 3.69 0.59 -1.48
C ILE A 235 3.99 0.59 -2.98
N ASN A 236 2.94 0.68 -3.83
CA ASN A 236 3.06 0.78 -5.28
C ASN A 236 3.25 2.24 -5.78
N ASP A 237 3.27 3.23 -4.88
CA ASP A 237 3.50 4.62 -5.24
C ASP A 237 4.98 4.84 -5.60
N SER A 238 5.26 5.52 -6.73
CA SER A 238 6.61 5.72 -7.25
C SER A 238 7.51 6.53 -6.33
N ASP A 239 6.93 7.48 -5.60
CA ASP A 239 7.70 8.44 -4.79
C ASP A 239 7.76 8.01 -3.32
N ARG A 240 6.69 7.38 -2.82
CA ARG A 240 6.52 7.07 -1.41
C ARG A 240 6.67 5.59 -1.06
N GLY A 241 6.58 4.69 -2.04
CA GLY A 241 6.65 3.24 -1.83
C GLY A 241 7.89 2.80 -1.07
N VAL A 242 9.03 3.44 -1.31
CA VAL A 242 10.31 3.20 -0.62
C VAL A 242 10.19 3.29 0.91
N VAL A 243 9.33 4.18 1.43
CA VAL A 243 9.12 4.33 2.90
C VAL A 243 8.52 3.05 3.49
N TRP A 244 7.56 2.42 2.77
CA TRP A 244 6.96 1.14 3.17
C TRP A 244 7.98 0.01 3.09
N GLU A 245 8.72 -0.09 1.98
CA GLU A 245 9.74 -1.11 1.78
C GLU A 245 10.81 -1.05 2.87
N GLU A 246 11.38 0.12 3.16
CA GLU A 246 12.37 0.31 4.21
C GLU A 246 11.82 -0.03 5.59
N SER A 247 10.58 0.40 5.90
CA SER A 247 9.94 0.09 7.19
C SER A 247 9.75 -1.41 7.37
N ILE A 248 9.34 -2.14 6.32
CA ILE A 248 9.17 -3.59 6.36
C ILE A 248 10.51 -4.28 6.52
N ILE A 249 11.55 -3.88 5.78
CA ILE A 249 12.89 -4.46 5.84
C ILE A 249 13.49 -4.30 7.25
N LEU A 250 13.37 -3.10 7.83
CA LEU A 250 13.92 -2.76 9.15
C LEU A 250 13.11 -3.31 10.32
N MET A 251 11.88 -3.79 10.09
CA MET A 251 11.02 -4.29 11.16
C MET A 251 11.70 -5.45 11.91
N PRO A 252 11.77 -5.42 13.25
CA PRO A 252 12.27 -6.55 14.04
C PRO A 252 11.44 -7.83 13.85
N ASP A 253 12.10 -8.99 13.94
CA ASP A 253 11.47 -10.28 13.66
C ASP A 253 10.39 -10.70 14.66
N HIS A 254 10.39 -10.15 15.87
CA HIS A 254 9.35 -10.44 16.86
C HIS A 254 8.01 -9.75 16.54
N ILE A 255 8.03 -8.70 15.74
CA ILE A 255 6.84 -7.92 15.38
C ILE A 255 6.06 -8.61 14.27
N ASN A 256 4.76 -8.71 14.44
CA ASN A 256 3.84 -9.17 13.41
C ASN A 256 3.21 -7.98 12.70
N MET A 257 2.85 -8.16 11.44
CA MET A 257 2.39 -7.07 10.59
C MET A 257 1.00 -7.34 10.05
N ILE A 258 0.20 -6.28 10.03
CA ILE A 258 -1.13 -6.26 9.44
C ILE A 258 -1.13 -5.23 8.31
N PHE A 259 -1.45 -5.66 7.10
CA PHE A 259 -1.57 -4.78 5.94
C PHE A 259 -3.04 -4.63 5.58
N LEU A 260 -3.56 -3.40 5.65
CA LEU A 260 -4.92 -3.07 5.24
C LEU A 260 -4.85 -2.32 3.92
N SER A 261 -5.42 -2.88 2.87
CA SER A 261 -5.30 -2.36 1.51
C SER A 261 -6.64 -2.31 0.80
N ALA A 262 -6.77 -1.37 -0.13
CA ALA A 262 -7.75 -1.51 -1.20
C ALA A 262 -7.39 -2.70 -2.10
N THR A 263 -8.32 -3.12 -2.94
CA THR A 263 -8.06 -4.19 -3.91
C THR A 263 -6.95 -3.81 -4.88
N THR A 264 -5.87 -4.59 -4.91
CA THR A 264 -4.70 -4.40 -5.78
C THR A 264 -4.43 -5.66 -6.59
N PRO A 265 -4.01 -5.55 -7.86
CA PRO A 265 -3.83 -6.71 -8.72
C PRO A 265 -2.60 -7.58 -8.37
N ASN A 266 -1.65 -7.04 -7.61
CA ASN A 266 -0.36 -7.68 -7.29
C ASN A 266 -0.20 -8.03 -5.81
N VAL A 267 -1.31 -8.23 -5.08
CA VAL A 267 -1.29 -8.51 -3.64
C VAL A 267 -0.45 -9.74 -3.30
N GLN A 268 -0.52 -10.77 -4.12
CA GLN A 268 0.22 -12.02 -3.88
C GLN A 268 1.74 -11.83 -4.00
N ASP A 269 2.19 -11.04 -4.98
CA ASP A 269 3.61 -10.77 -5.18
C ASP A 269 4.18 -9.94 -4.04
N ILE A 270 3.40 -8.94 -3.56
CA ILE A 270 3.76 -8.11 -2.42
C ILE A 270 3.83 -8.96 -1.14
N ALA A 271 2.82 -9.77 -0.86
CA ALA A 271 2.79 -10.62 0.34
C ALA A 271 3.92 -11.66 0.31
N ASP A 272 4.22 -12.23 -0.87
CA ASP A 272 5.34 -13.16 -1.03
C ASP A 272 6.70 -12.47 -0.81
N TRP A 273 6.85 -11.23 -1.31
CA TRP A 273 8.05 -10.42 -1.05
C TRP A 273 8.22 -10.11 0.44
N ILE A 274 7.14 -9.67 1.13
CA ILE A 274 7.14 -9.39 2.57
C ILE A 274 7.55 -10.65 3.33
N GLY A 275 6.88 -11.77 3.05
CA GLY A 275 7.11 -13.02 3.74
C GLY A 275 8.53 -13.54 3.56
N ARG A 276 9.09 -13.44 2.34
CA ARG A 276 10.46 -13.80 2.03
C ARG A 276 11.47 -12.89 2.75
N THR A 277 11.20 -11.59 2.80
CA THR A 277 12.04 -10.62 3.49
C THR A 277 12.09 -10.88 4.99
N LYS A 278 10.97 -11.25 5.58
CA LYS A 278 10.85 -11.49 7.03
C LYS A 278 10.96 -12.94 7.43
N GLN A 279 11.10 -13.87 6.48
CA GLN A 279 11.13 -15.31 6.71
C GLN A 279 9.89 -15.81 7.51
N LYS A 280 8.76 -15.17 7.31
CA LYS A 280 7.47 -15.46 7.94
C LYS A 280 6.37 -15.55 6.87
N LYS A 281 5.42 -16.44 7.06
CA LYS A 281 4.25 -16.51 6.19
C LYS A 281 3.38 -15.28 6.37
N VAL A 282 2.80 -14.79 5.27
CA VAL A 282 1.83 -13.71 5.25
C VAL A 282 0.54 -14.27 4.65
N TYR A 283 -0.53 -14.23 5.43
CA TYR A 283 -1.82 -14.76 4.99
C TYR A 283 -2.64 -13.65 4.34
N ILE A 284 -3.16 -13.94 3.14
CA ILE A 284 -3.90 -12.99 2.33
C ILE A 284 -5.39 -13.28 2.46
N MET A 285 -6.15 -12.29 2.94
CA MET A 285 -7.60 -12.30 2.96
C MET A 285 -8.11 -11.36 1.89
N GLU A 286 -8.75 -11.91 0.87
CA GLU A 286 -9.33 -11.12 -0.20
C GLU A 286 -10.85 -11.22 -0.18
N THR A 287 -11.52 -10.08 -0.35
CA THR A 287 -12.97 -10.04 -0.56
C THR A 287 -13.29 -9.11 -1.73
N GLN A 288 -14.09 -9.64 -2.65
CA GLN A 288 -14.62 -8.87 -3.77
C GLN A 288 -16.09 -8.49 -3.55
N LEU A 289 -16.70 -9.01 -2.49
CA LEU A 289 -18.10 -8.76 -2.18
C LEU A 289 -18.31 -7.27 -1.87
N ARG A 290 -19.14 -6.61 -2.69
CA ARG A 290 -19.60 -5.24 -2.47
C ARG A 290 -21.11 -5.25 -2.24
N PRO A 291 -21.59 -4.84 -1.05
CA PRO A 291 -23.03 -4.71 -0.79
C PRO A 291 -23.71 -3.75 -1.76
N VAL A 292 -23.01 -2.71 -2.20
CA VAL A 292 -23.47 -1.78 -3.22
C VAL A 292 -22.58 -1.91 -4.46
N PRO A 293 -23.12 -2.37 -5.60
CA PRO A 293 -22.38 -2.49 -6.84
C PRO A 293 -21.78 -1.14 -7.29
N LEU A 294 -20.60 -1.18 -7.88
CA LEU A 294 -19.95 0.01 -8.42
C LEU A 294 -20.44 0.24 -9.85
N GLN A 295 -21.00 1.43 -10.09
CA GLN A 295 -21.45 1.89 -11.40
C GLN A 295 -20.56 3.02 -11.87
N TYR A 296 -20.12 2.95 -13.12
CA TYR A 296 -19.34 4.00 -13.77
C TYR A 296 -20.22 4.69 -14.83
N ASP A 297 -20.43 5.99 -14.65
CA ASP A 297 -21.16 6.80 -15.58
C ASP A 297 -20.22 7.83 -16.23
N LEU A 298 -20.34 8.01 -17.54
CA LEU A 298 -19.69 9.08 -18.28
C LEU A 298 -20.66 10.24 -18.45
N ILE A 299 -20.25 11.44 -18.10
CA ILE A 299 -21.02 12.67 -18.33
C ILE A 299 -20.37 13.43 -19.48
N TYR A 300 -21.11 13.62 -20.55
CA TYR A 300 -20.70 14.40 -21.71
C TYR A 300 -21.88 15.23 -22.23
N GLU A 301 -21.68 16.53 -22.45
CA GLU A 301 -22.70 17.49 -22.93
C GLU A 301 -24.05 17.38 -22.17
N ASN A 302 -24.02 17.35 -20.84
CA ASN A 302 -25.18 17.17 -19.93
C ASN A 302 -25.96 15.84 -20.12
N LYS A 303 -25.41 14.86 -20.83
CA LYS A 303 -25.94 13.50 -20.92
C LYS A 303 -25.12 12.58 -20.04
N VAL A 304 -25.82 11.72 -19.30
CA VAL A 304 -25.22 10.66 -18.49
C VAL A 304 -25.36 9.35 -19.21
N THR A 305 -24.23 8.67 -19.46
CA THR A 305 -24.22 7.36 -20.11
C THR A 305 -23.49 6.37 -19.18
N THR A 306 -24.19 5.32 -18.76
CA THR A 306 -23.58 4.26 -17.96
C THR A 306 -22.64 3.43 -18.82
N VAL A 307 -21.36 3.40 -18.45
CA VAL A 307 -20.30 2.71 -19.20
C VAL A 307 -20.11 1.29 -18.70
N HIS A 308 -20.17 1.10 -17.39
CA HIS A 308 -19.94 -0.20 -16.77
C HIS A 308 -20.67 -0.30 -15.42
N VAL A 309 -21.26 -1.46 -15.16
CA VAL A 309 -21.80 -1.83 -13.86
C VAL A 309 -21.09 -3.11 -13.42
N CYS A 310 -20.34 -3.04 -12.31
CA CYS A 310 -19.76 -4.23 -11.71
C CYS A 310 -20.88 -4.97 -10.97
N LEU A 311 -21.55 -5.90 -11.66
CA LEU A 311 -22.45 -6.87 -11.05
C LEU A 311 -21.62 -8.08 -10.66
N PHE A 312 -21.34 -8.24 -9.37
CA PHE A 312 -20.90 -9.52 -8.84
C PHE A 312 -22.17 -10.33 -8.56
N PHE A 313 -22.51 -11.23 -9.47
CA PHE A 313 -23.43 -12.30 -9.17
C PHE A 313 -22.63 -13.41 -8.49
N GLU A 314 -23.09 -13.84 -7.33
CA GLU A 314 -22.79 -15.16 -6.80
C GLU A 314 -23.31 -16.18 -7.83
N LEU A 315 -22.44 -17.07 -8.28
CA LEU A 315 -22.81 -18.34 -8.90
C LEU A 315 -22.55 -19.44 -7.89
#